data_431aac5bc16c7efa4c9c2cd44950fe37
#
_entry.id   431aac5bc16c7efa4c9c2cd44950fe37
#
_cell.length_a   1.000
_cell.length_b   1.000
_cell.length_c   1.000
_cell.angle_alpha   90.00
_cell.angle_beta   90.00
_cell.angle_gamma   90.00
#
_symmetry.space_group_name_H-M   'P 1'
#
loop_
_entity.id
_entity.type
_entity.pdbx_description
1 polymer ?
#
loop_
_entity_poly.entity_id
_entity_poly.type
_entity_poly.pdbx_seq_one_letter_code
_entity_poly.pdbx_strand_id
1 'polypeptide(L)'
;MTEFLANQRQSYNKWTREIIRYADLDPVGHVNNNAYGLFIENARTVLFMEVENEIKSDLDSSTKCDWVLRKLDIDFLREIHYPGEVDVGIAITRIGTSSMVVNHGVFTSGYCAATAVGISVYFDLETRSSTPIPEKIQQAMLKIASPKS
;
A
#
# COMPACT_ATOMS: atom_id res chain seq x y z
N MET A 1 20.51 -12.84 -3.85
CA MET A 1 19.38 -11.96 -3.57
C MET A 1 18.28 -12.19 -4.58
N THR A 2 17.08 -12.43 -4.10
CA THR A 2 15.94 -12.66 -4.99
C THR A 2 15.31 -11.30 -5.31
N GLU A 3 15.12 -11.03 -6.59
CA GLU A 3 14.43 -9.82 -7.03
C GLU A 3 12.98 -9.83 -6.56
N PHE A 4 12.45 -8.68 -6.13
CA PHE A 4 11.06 -8.53 -5.76
C PHE A 4 10.17 -8.57 -7.01
N LEU A 5 9.20 -9.49 -7.03
CA LEU A 5 8.27 -9.64 -8.13
C LEU A 5 6.85 -9.28 -7.66
N ALA A 6 6.41 -8.09 -8.02
CA ALA A 6 5.14 -7.54 -7.56
C ALA A 6 3.91 -8.36 -8.01
N ASN A 7 4.02 -9.10 -9.10
CA ASN A 7 2.94 -9.92 -9.63
C ASN A 7 2.87 -11.34 -9.07
N GLN A 8 3.66 -11.63 -8.04
CA GLN A 8 3.70 -12.94 -7.38
C GLN A 8 3.14 -12.84 -5.97
N ARG A 9 2.14 -13.67 -5.64
CA ARG A 9 1.53 -13.67 -4.30
C ARG A 9 2.56 -13.93 -3.21
N GLN A 10 3.51 -14.83 -3.46
CA GLN A 10 4.53 -15.19 -2.49
C GLN A 10 5.51 -14.05 -2.16
N SER A 11 5.46 -12.94 -2.87
CA SER A 11 6.32 -11.78 -2.59
C SER A 11 5.84 -10.96 -1.39
N TYR A 12 4.61 -11.19 -0.93
CA TYR A 12 3.98 -10.33 0.07
C TYR A 12 3.76 -11.05 1.39
N ASN A 13 4.04 -10.34 2.50
CA ASN A 13 3.71 -10.77 3.85
C ASN A 13 2.45 -10.10 4.40
N LYS A 14 2.11 -8.92 3.89
CA LYS A 14 0.98 -8.12 4.38
C LYS A 14 -0.11 -8.08 3.33
N TRP A 15 -1.35 -8.33 3.76
CA TRP A 15 -2.51 -8.43 2.88
C TRP A 15 -3.71 -7.69 3.44
N THR A 16 -4.53 -7.14 2.54
CA THR A 16 -5.88 -6.71 2.83
C THR A 16 -6.84 -7.34 1.83
N ARG A 17 -8.09 -7.53 2.23
CA ARG A 17 -9.12 -8.07 1.35
C ARG A 17 -10.22 -7.05 1.16
N GLU A 18 -10.66 -6.90 -0.07
CA GLU A 18 -11.75 -5.99 -0.45
C GLU A 18 -12.84 -6.77 -1.17
N ILE A 19 -14.09 -6.45 -0.85
CA ILE A 19 -15.24 -6.95 -1.59
C ILE A 19 -15.46 -6.02 -2.78
N ILE A 20 -15.62 -6.60 -3.98
CA ILE A 20 -15.96 -5.82 -5.17
C ILE A 20 -17.43 -5.44 -5.07
N ARG A 21 -17.72 -4.13 -5.22
CA ARG A 21 -19.08 -3.61 -5.15
C ARG A 21 -19.61 -3.35 -6.56
N TYR A 22 -20.93 -3.39 -6.71
CA TYR A 22 -21.57 -3.00 -7.96
C TYR A 22 -21.14 -1.58 -8.39
N ALA A 23 -20.97 -0.68 -7.42
CA ALA A 23 -20.52 0.69 -7.66
C ALA A 23 -19.09 0.79 -8.21
N ASP A 24 -18.31 -0.29 -8.12
CA ASP A 24 -16.93 -0.33 -8.64
C ASP A 24 -16.90 -0.59 -10.16
N LEU A 25 -18.04 -0.93 -10.77
CA LEU A 25 -18.10 -1.27 -12.20
C LEU A 25 -18.17 -0.02 -13.08
N ASP A 26 -17.65 -0.16 -14.29
CA ASP A 26 -17.79 0.83 -15.35
C ASP A 26 -18.83 0.39 -16.39
N PRO A 27 -19.15 1.24 -17.39
CA PRO A 27 -20.15 0.90 -18.40
C PRO A 27 -19.82 -0.31 -19.28
N VAL A 28 -18.54 -0.72 -19.34
CA VAL A 28 -18.14 -1.89 -20.15
C VAL A 28 -18.25 -3.21 -19.38
N GLY A 29 -18.70 -3.17 -18.12
CA GLY A 29 -19.07 -4.37 -17.37
C GLY A 29 -17.97 -5.01 -16.54
N HIS A 30 -16.84 -4.33 -16.37
CA HIS A 30 -15.80 -4.79 -15.44
C HIS A 30 -15.40 -3.68 -14.46
N VAL A 31 -14.56 -4.02 -13.50
CA VAL A 31 -14.16 -3.08 -12.45
C VAL A 31 -13.43 -1.90 -13.08
N ASN A 32 -13.87 -0.69 -12.72
CA ASN A 32 -13.31 0.56 -13.20
C ASN A 32 -11.86 0.70 -12.74
N ASN A 33 -11.00 1.23 -13.58
CA ASN A 33 -9.59 1.48 -13.26
C ASN A 33 -9.42 2.30 -11.98
N ASN A 34 -10.34 3.22 -11.69
CA ASN A 34 -10.29 4.02 -10.47
C ASN A 34 -10.48 3.19 -9.21
N ALA A 35 -11.22 2.08 -9.28
CA ALA A 35 -11.42 1.21 -8.12
C ALA A 35 -10.13 0.51 -7.71
N TYR A 36 -9.24 0.19 -8.66
CA TYR A 36 -7.93 -0.39 -8.35
C TYR A 36 -7.12 0.55 -7.44
N GLY A 37 -7.16 1.86 -7.74
CA GLY A 37 -6.51 2.87 -6.91
C GLY A 37 -7.07 2.92 -5.50
N LEU A 38 -8.38 2.77 -5.35
CA LEU A 38 -9.04 2.74 -4.05
C LEU A 38 -8.67 1.49 -3.24
N PHE A 39 -8.56 0.33 -3.89
CA PHE A 39 -8.11 -0.90 -3.23
C PHE A 39 -6.69 -0.74 -2.69
N ILE A 40 -5.82 -0.15 -3.50
CA ILE A 40 -4.42 0.11 -3.13
C ILE A 40 -4.34 1.13 -2.00
N GLU A 41 -5.13 2.20 -2.07
CA GLU A 41 -5.19 3.23 -1.03
C GLU A 41 -5.61 2.63 0.31
N ASN A 42 -6.62 1.78 0.31
CA ASN A 42 -7.08 1.15 1.55
C ASN A 42 -5.99 0.24 2.15
N ALA A 43 -5.29 -0.54 1.32
CA ALA A 43 -4.20 -1.39 1.79
C ALA A 43 -3.09 -0.56 2.46
N ARG A 44 -2.75 0.57 1.86
CA ARG A 44 -1.75 1.49 2.39
C ARG A 44 -2.22 2.11 3.71
N THR A 45 -3.47 2.55 3.76
CA THR A 45 -4.06 3.15 4.96
C THR A 45 -4.09 2.17 6.12
N VAL A 46 -4.50 0.93 5.87
CA VAL A 46 -4.52 -0.13 6.89
C VAL A 46 -3.11 -0.37 7.44
N LEU A 47 -2.11 -0.43 6.56
CA LEU A 47 -0.72 -0.58 7.00
C LEU A 47 -0.29 0.57 7.91
N PHE A 48 -0.57 1.81 7.52
CA PHE A 48 -0.19 2.98 8.31
C PHE A 48 -0.86 2.97 9.68
N MET A 49 -2.13 2.58 9.75
CA MET A 49 -2.85 2.46 11.02
C MET A 49 -2.27 1.37 11.90
N GLU A 50 -1.90 0.24 11.35
CA GLU A 50 -1.26 -0.85 12.13
C GLU A 50 0.10 -0.43 12.68
N VAL A 51 0.90 0.26 11.88
CA VAL A 51 2.19 0.80 12.33
C VAL A 51 1.98 1.80 13.47
N GLU A 52 1.03 2.70 13.32
CA GLU A 52 0.72 3.68 14.35
C GLU A 52 0.28 3.01 15.66
N ASN A 53 -0.56 1.99 15.59
CA ASN A 53 -0.97 1.22 16.76
C ASN A 53 0.20 0.52 17.44
N GLU A 54 1.13 -0.03 16.67
CA GLU A 54 2.28 -0.75 17.21
C GLU A 54 3.22 0.14 18.02
N ILE A 55 3.39 1.40 17.59
CA ILE A 55 4.31 2.34 18.21
C ILE A 55 3.61 3.44 19.01
N LYS A 56 2.32 3.30 19.26
CA LYS A 56 1.48 4.32 19.87
C LYS A 56 2.04 4.89 21.18
N SER A 57 2.62 4.03 22.04
CA SER A 57 3.21 4.47 23.32
C SER A 57 4.53 5.23 23.14
N ASP A 58 5.14 5.13 21.95
CA ASP A 58 6.45 5.72 21.67
C ASP A 58 6.34 7.00 20.84
N LEU A 59 5.12 7.36 20.39
CA LEU A 59 4.92 8.58 19.65
C LEU A 59 4.74 9.78 20.56
N ASP A 60 5.43 10.86 20.22
CA ASP A 60 5.20 12.15 20.84
C ASP A 60 3.85 12.69 20.36
N SER A 61 2.92 12.91 21.32
CA SER A 61 1.58 13.42 21.00
C SER A 61 1.59 14.83 20.41
N SER A 62 2.70 15.55 20.51
CA SER A 62 2.85 16.88 19.90
C SER A 62 3.25 16.79 18.43
N THR A 63 3.66 15.62 17.96
CA THR A 63 4.09 15.43 16.57
C THR A 63 2.88 15.46 15.65
N LYS A 64 2.91 16.35 14.65
CA LYS A 64 1.88 16.45 13.63
C LYS A 64 2.42 16.07 12.27
N CYS A 65 2.90 14.85 12.18
CA CYS A 65 3.41 14.28 10.94
C CYS A 65 2.49 13.19 10.44
N ASP A 66 2.42 13.07 9.13
CA ASP A 66 1.64 12.02 8.48
C ASP A 66 2.28 11.70 7.14
N TRP A 67 1.74 10.70 6.48
CA TRP A 67 2.21 10.27 5.17
C TRP A 67 1.45 10.99 4.07
N VAL A 68 2.18 11.46 3.06
CA VAL A 68 1.57 11.98 1.83
C VAL A 68 2.04 11.14 0.65
N LEU A 69 1.14 10.86 -0.26
CA LEU A 69 1.45 10.12 -1.47
C LEU A 69 2.02 11.09 -2.51
N ARG A 70 3.26 10.84 -2.92
CA ARG A 70 3.93 11.67 -3.92
C ARG A 70 3.77 11.13 -5.33
N LYS A 71 3.75 9.80 -5.46
CA LYS A 71 3.70 9.14 -6.77
C LYS A 71 2.99 7.80 -6.62
N LEU A 72 2.22 7.44 -7.64
CA LEU A 72 1.62 6.12 -7.74
C LEU A 72 1.55 5.74 -9.22
N ASP A 73 2.24 4.67 -9.59
CA ASP A 73 2.19 4.08 -10.91
C ASP A 73 1.46 2.75 -10.80
N ILE A 74 0.41 2.56 -11.60
CA ILE A 74 -0.37 1.33 -11.63
C ILE A 74 -0.29 0.71 -13.03
N ASP A 75 0.05 -0.57 -13.08
CA ASP A 75 -0.04 -1.37 -14.30
C ASP A 75 -1.29 -2.23 -14.22
N PHE A 76 -2.21 -2.03 -15.15
CA PHE A 76 -3.45 -2.80 -15.25
C PHE A 76 -3.19 -4.01 -16.14
N LEU A 77 -3.10 -5.19 -15.52
CA LEU A 77 -2.68 -6.42 -16.22
C LEU A 77 -3.85 -7.24 -16.73
N ARG A 78 -4.93 -7.33 -15.98
CA ARG A 78 -6.13 -8.10 -16.35
C ARG A 78 -7.37 -7.48 -15.75
N GLU A 79 -8.51 -7.73 -16.39
CA GLU A 79 -9.81 -7.27 -15.92
C GLU A 79 -10.20 -7.95 -14.61
N ILE A 80 -10.95 -7.22 -13.78
CA ILE A 80 -11.58 -7.75 -12.58
C ILE A 80 -13.09 -7.74 -12.81
N HIS A 81 -13.74 -8.84 -12.48
CA HIS A 81 -15.17 -9.02 -12.69
C HIS A 81 -15.95 -9.02 -11.40
N TYR A 82 -17.19 -8.58 -11.47
CA TYR A 82 -18.15 -8.57 -10.35
C TYR A 82 -19.09 -9.77 -10.53
N PRO A 83 -19.53 -10.44 -9.45
CA PRO A 83 -19.13 -10.23 -8.06
C PRO A 83 -17.82 -10.94 -7.71
N GLY A 84 -17.25 -10.59 -6.54
CA GLY A 84 -16.07 -11.27 -6.05
C GLY A 84 -15.30 -10.43 -5.04
N GLU A 85 -14.08 -10.87 -4.78
CA GLU A 85 -13.18 -10.23 -3.82
C GLU A 85 -11.81 -10.05 -4.47
N VAL A 86 -11.07 -9.06 -3.99
CA VAL A 86 -9.66 -8.89 -4.33
C VAL A 86 -8.81 -8.99 -3.07
N ASP A 87 -7.64 -9.58 -3.20
CA ASP A 87 -6.59 -9.57 -2.18
C ASP A 87 -5.52 -8.59 -2.63
N VAL A 88 -5.19 -7.64 -1.78
CA VAL A 88 -4.16 -6.64 -2.08
C VAL A 88 -2.96 -6.90 -1.19
N GLY A 89 -1.84 -7.24 -1.82
CA GLY A 89 -0.55 -7.36 -1.16
C GLY A 89 0.14 -6.00 -1.10
N ILE A 90 0.83 -5.73 -0.01
CA ILE A 90 1.62 -4.51 0.16
C ILE A 90 2.99 -4.89 0.71
N ALA A 91 4.05 -4.29 0.15
CA ALA A 91 5.42 -4.51 0.60
C ALA A 91 6.20 -3.20 0.53
N ILE A 92 6.93 -2.92 1.60
CA ILE A 92 7.88 -1.81 1.64
C ILE A 92 9.20 -2.33 1.09
N THR A 93 9.59 -1.88 -0.09
CA THR A 93 10.78 -2.38 -0.78
C THR A 93 12.01 -1.49 -0.59
N ARG A 94 11.79 -0.25 -0.15
CA ARG A 94 12.89 0.68 0.12
C ARG A 94 12.45 1.75 1.10
N ILE A 95 13.30 2.08 2.05
CA ILE A 95 13.10 3.22 2.95
C ILE A 95 14.31 4.16 2.79
N GLY A 96 14.02 5.41 2.45
CA GLY A 96 15.00 6.49 2.42
C GLY A 96 14.94 7.31 3.69
N THR A 97 15.46 8.53 3.64
CA THR A 97 15.47 9.42 4.81
C THR A 97 14.06 9.86 5.20
N SER A 98 13.28 10.37 4.24
CA SER A 98 11.92 10.88 4.49
C SER A 98 10.87 10.25 3.58
N SER A 99 11.26 9.29 2.76
CA SER A 99 10.34 8.63 1.83
C SER A 99 10.52 7.13 1.86
N MET A 100 9.51 6.41 1.37
CA MET A 100 9.61 4.97 1.17
C MET A 100 8.93 4.57 -0.13
N VAL A 101 9.43 3.49 -0.71
CA VAL A 101 8.85 2.87 -1.91
C VAL A 101 7.96 1.73 -1.45
N VAL A 102 6.71 1.79 -1.89
CA VAL A 102 5.67 0.83 -1.51
C VAL A 102 5.20 0.12 -2.77
N ASN A 103 5.26 -1.19 -2.77
CA ASN A 103 4.78 -2.01 -3.87
C ASN A 103 3.47 -2.68 -3.50
N HIS A 104 2.61 -2.86 -4.49
CA HIS A 104 1.32 -3.52 -4.33
C HIS A 104 1.09 -4.54 -5.44
N GLY A 105 0.35 -5.58 -5.11
CA GLY A 105 -0.22 -6.49 -6.08
C GLY A 105 -1.70 -6.67 -5.78
N VAL A 106 -2.54 -6.60 -6.81
CA VAL A 106 -3.98 -6.82 -6.69
C VAL A 106 -4.30 -8.16 -7.32
N PHE A 107 -4.82 -9.09 -6.53
CA PHE A 107 -5.05 -10.48 -6.95
C PHE A 107 -6.51 -10.85 -6.80
N THR A 108 -7.02 -11.60 -7.75
CA THR A 108 -8.38 -12.12 -7.71
C THR A 108 -8.45 -13.39 -8.57
N SER A 109 -9.29 -14.33 -8.18
CA SER A 109 -9.56 -15.54 -8.99
C SER A 109 -8.29 -16.27 -9.46
N GLY A 110 -7.23 -16.25 -8.63
CA GLY A 110 -5.98 -16.96 -8.91
C GLY A 110 -5.01 -16.25 -9.84
N TYR A 111 -5.25 -14.96 -10.18
CA TYR A 111 -4.34 -14.21 -11.03
C TYR A 111 -4.05 -12.82 -10.46
N CYS A 112 -2.96 -12.21 -10.94
CA CYS A 112 -2.62 -10.83 -10.61
C CYS A 112 -3.32 -9.90 -11.63
N ALA A 113 -4.20 -9.05 -11.13
CA ALA A 113 -4.96 -8.12 -11.97
C ALA A 113 -4.23 -6.78 -12.16
N ALA A 114 -3.41 -6.39 -11.19
CA ALA A 114 -2.65 -5.14 -11.27
C ALA A 114 -1.45 -5.20 -10.35
N THR A 115 -0.43 -4.41 -10.69
CA THR A 115 0.69 -4.11 -9.79
C THR A 115 0.82 -2.60 -9.67
N ALA A 116 1.38 -2.14 -8.57
CA ALA A 116 1.59 -0.71 -8.36
C ALA A 116 2.88 -0.44 -7.60
N VAL A 117 3.47 0.70 -7.90
CA VAL A 117 4.64 1.24 -7.16
C VAL A 117 4.28 2.65 -6.73
N GLY A 118 4.38 2.92 -5.44
CA GLY A 118 4.12 4.24 -4.90
C GLY A 118 5.30 4.79 -4.12
N ILE A 119 5.35 6.11 -4.00
CA ILE A 119 6.29 6.78 -3.12
C ILE A 119 5.49 7.55 -2.10
N SER A 120 5.65 7.19 -0.82
CA SER A 120 5.06 7.89 0.31
C SER A 120 6.13 8.68 1.03
N VAL A 121 5.79 9.92 1.41
CA VAL A 121 6.71 10.83 2.07
C VAL A 121 6.18 11.16 3.46
N TYR A 122 7.06 11.05 4.45
CA TYR A 122 6.75 11.45 5.81
C TYR A 122 6.81 12.98 5.88
N PHE A 123 5.74 13.59 6.35
CA PHE A 123 5.48 15.01 6.13
C PHE A 123 5.03 15.67 7.41
N ASP A 124 5.66 16.82 7.73
CA ASP A 124 5.27 17.65 8.86
C ASP A 124 4.14 18.56 8.42
N LEU A 125 2.98 18.41 9.04
CA LEU A 125 1.76 19.16 8.67
C LEU A 125 1.82 20.62 9.13
N GLU A 126 2.67 20.96 10.08
CA GLU A 126 2.84 22.34 10.55
C GLU A 126 3.77 23.13 9.64
N THR A 127 4.96 22.58 9.37
CA THR A 127 5.95 23.23 8.50
C THR A 127 5.65 23.04 7.02
N ARG A 128 4.76 22.10 6.69
CA ARG A 128 4.38 21.75 5.31
C ARG A 128 5.57 21.28 4.49
N SER A 129 6.43 20.51 5.10
CA SER A 129 7.64 19.98 4.44
C SER A 129 7.91 18.54 4.86
N SER A 130 8.72 17.85 4.05
CA SER A 130 9.14 16.49 4.39
C SER A 130 10.03 16.50 5.63
N THR A 131 9.98 15.41 6.39
CA THR A 131 10.77 15.25 7.61
C THR A 131 11.29 13.82 7.68
N PRO A 132 12.44 13.58 8.33
CA PRO A 132 12.98 12.23 8.43
C PRO A 132 12.01 11.26 9.11
N ILE A 133 11.94 10.05 8.61
CA ILE A 133 11.11 8.98 9.17
C ILE A 133 11.76 8.52 10.49
N PRO A 134 11.03 8.59 11.62
CA PRO A 134 11.57 8.09 12.88
C PRO A 134 11.94 6.61 12.77
N GLU A 135 13.04 6.23 13.43
CA GLU A 135 13.55 4.86 13.38
C GLU A 135 12.51 3.83 13.81
N LYS A 136 11.71 4.14 14.82
CA LYS A 136 10.65 3.24 15.30
C LYS A 136 9.58 2.98 14.24
N ILE A 137 9.24 4.00 13.46
CA ILE A 137 8.32 3.84 12.33
C ILE A 137 8.96 2.97 11.26
N GLN A 138 10.22 3.19 10.92
CA GLN A 138 10.93 2.36 9.94
C GLN A 138 10.93 0.90 10.35
N GLN A 139 11.26 0.61 11.62
CA GLN A 139 11.29 -0.75 12.16
C GLN A 139 9.92 -1.41 12.11
N ALA A 140 8.87 -0.68 12.51
CA ALA A 140 7.50 -1.20 12.48
C ALA A 140 7.03 -1.48 11.05
N MET A 141 7.33 -0.58 10.11
CA MET A 141 7.01 -0.78 8.69
C MET A 141 7.65 -2.06 8.16
N LEU A 142 8.93 -2.26 8.41
CA LEU A 142 9.65 -3.45 7.94
C LEU A 142 9.20 -4.72 8.64
N LYS A 143 8.84 -4.63 9.91
CA LYS A 143 8.31 -5.77 10.66
C LYS A 143 6.98 -6.26 10.06
N ILE A 144 6.10 -5.33 9.70
CA ILE A 144 4.74 -5.65 9.24
C ILE A 144 4.70 -5.95 7.74
N ALA A 145 5.45 -5.20 6.94
CA ALA A 145 5.28 -5.21 5.48
C ALA A 145 6.57 -5.32 4.69
N SER A 146 7.63 -5.91 5.24
CA SER A 146 8.80 -6.23 4.41
C SER A 146 8.43 -7.27 3.37
N PRO A 147 9.10 -7.29 2.21
CA PRO A 147 8.91 -8.34 1.23
C PRO A 147 9.16 -9.71 1.83
N LYS A 148 8.41 -10.70 1.37
CA LYS A 148 8.60 -12.08 1.78
C LYS A 148 9.84 -12.64 1.09
N SER A 149 10.72 -13.23 1.88
CA SER A 149 11.96 -13.83 1.38
C SER A 149 11.77 -15.27 0.96
#